data_1d59978aaf145b754b646e72c677b29e
#
_entry.id   1d59978aaf145b754b646e72c677b29e
#
_cell.length_a   1.000
_cell.length_b   1.000
_cell.length_c   1.000
_cell.angle_alpha   90.00
_cell.angle_beta   90.00
_cell.angle_gamma   90.00
#
_symmetry.space_group_name_H-M   'P 1'
#
loop_
_entity.id
_entity.type
_entity.pdbx_description
1 polymer ?
#
loop_
_entity_poly.entity_id
_entity_poly.type
_entity_poly.pdbx_seq_one_letter_code
_entity_poly.pdbx_strand_id
1 'polypeptide(L)'
;MSEHTAVTVTWRGLWDETASVIGDRQHARWMCETASSTDPEEFLAGLDQTPMTRMVSHLDAMVARYQTGEPLQYVLGSWSFRRLDLNVDKRVLIPRPETELVAEVAISLALAFNDERTLVDLGTGSGAIGLACADELPLDGTTVWLTDASSDALDVARANLAGVGRAARNVRVALGNWFAALPDDLEADVIVSNPPYVAVGSVDLETNVGEWEPKDALFAGADGLNDYRVIIPGAIDYLRPDGWLVLEIGYDQGSAVSALFEQQGYRKIEVRQDLAKLDRIVFAKRPA
;
A
#
# COMPACT_ATOMS: atom_id res chain seq x y z
N MET A 1 -53.50 12.68 -24.08
CA MET A 1 -52.88 12.24 -22.83
C MET A 1 -51.54 11.57 -23.19
N SER A 2 -50.46 12.34 -23.13
CA SER A 2 -49.12 11.80 -23.38
C SER A 2 -48.69 10.99 -22.14
N GLU A 3 -48.58 9.70 -22.25
CA GLU A 3 -47.90 8.86 -21.26
C GLU A 3 -46.46 9.32 -21.20
N HIS A 4 -46.07 10.06 -20.15
CA HIS A 4 -44.73 10.22 -19.75
C HIS A 4 -44.24 8.85 -19.27
N THR A 5 -43.63 8.07 -20.16
CA THR A 5 -42.86 6.91 -19.77
C THR A 5 -41.75 7.44 -18.83
N ALA A 6 -41.91 7.20 -17.55
CA ALA A 6 -40.81 7.46 -16.61
C ALA A 6 -39.61 6.66 -17.07
N VAL A 7 -38.55 7.35 -17.47
CA VAL A 7 -37.28 6.69 -17.85
C VAL A 7 -36.79 5.98 -16.59
N THR A 8 -36.89 4.65 -16.61
CA THR A 8 -36.38 3.85 -15.50
C THR A 8 -34.86 3.93 -15.50
N VAL A 9 -34.31 4.55 -14.47
CA VAL A 9 -32.86 4.62 -14.27
C VAL A 9 -32.31 3.20 -14.05
N THR A 10 -31.33 2.81 -14.83
CA THR A 10 -30.63 1.51 -14.72
C THR A 10 -29.16 1.72 -14.40
N TRP A 11 -28.46 0.67 -13.94
CA TRP A 11 -27.01 0.73 -13.74
C TRP A 11 -26.26 1.07 -15.03
N ARG A 12 -26.71 0.58 -16.17
CA ARG A 12 -26.14 0.93 -17.47
C ARG A 12 -26.26 2.44 -17.74
N GLY A 13 -27.45 3.01 -17.51
CA GLY A 13 -27.65 4.45 -17.69
C GLY A 13 -26.80 5.28 -16.74
N LEU A 14 -26.72 4.91 -15.46
CA LEU A 14 -25.86 5.59 -14.48
C LEU A 14 -24.38 5.49 -14.83
N TRP A 15 -23.91 4.33 -15.28
CA TRP A 15 -22.53 4.16 -15.73
C TRP A 15 -22.20 5.07 -16.91
N ASP A 16 -23.06 5.10 -17.94
CA ASP A 16 -22.87 5.96 -19.12
C ASP A 16 -22.91 7.44 -18.76
N GLU A 17 -23.84 7.85 -17.88
CA GLU A 17 -23.93 9.23 -17.37
C GLU A 17 -22.71 9.61 -16.56
N THR A 18 -22.30 8.77 -15.57
CA THR A 18 -21.12 9.00 -14.74
C THR A 18 -19.87 9.11 -15.61
N ALA A 19 -19.68 8.19 -16.58
CA ALA A 19 -18.55 8.22 -17.51
C ALA A 19 -18.49 9.53 -18.33
N SER A 20 -19.65 10.05 -18.73
CA SER A 20 -19.73 11.34 -19.43
C SER A 20 -19.36 12.51 -18.52
N VAL A 21 -19.74 12.45 -17.23
CA VAL A 21 -19.50 13.52 -16.25
C VAL A 21 -18.03 13.60 -15.82
N ILE A 22 -17.39 12.44 -15.58
CA ILE A 22 -16.01 12.40 -15.08
C ILE A 22 -14.96 12.24 -16.19
N GLY A 23 -15.38 11.91 -17.42
CA GLY A 23 -14.47 11.74 -18.57
C GLY A 23 -13.69 10.42 -18.58
N ASP A 24 -13.98 9.48 -17.67
CA ASP A 24 -13.32 8.18 -17.57
C ASP A 24 -14.33 7.06 -17.36
N ARG A 25 -14.43 6.16 -18.35
CA ARG A 25 -15.39 5.06 -18.33
C ARG A 25 -15.04 3.96 -17.34
N GLN A 26 -13.75 3.74 -17.11
CA GLN A 26 -13.29 2.71 -16.16
C GLN A 26 -13.48 3.16 -14.71
N HIS A 27 -13.13 4.41 -14.40
CA HIS A 27 -13.38 4.99 -13.08
C HIS A 27 -14.87 5.05 -12.76
N ALA A 28 -15.70 5.44 -13.73
CA ALA A 28 -17.16 5.42 -13.59
C ALA A 28 -17.69 4.01 -13.30
N ARG A 29 -17.12 2.98 -13.94
CA ARG A 29 -17.47 1.59 -13.68
C ARG A 29 -17.17 1.21 -12.23
N TRP A 30 -15.94 1.45 -11.75
CA TRP A 30 -15.55 1.12 -10.38
C TRP A 30 -16.41 1.86 -9.33
N MET A 31 -16.78 3.13 -9.58
CA MET A 31 -17.71 3.85 -8.72
C MET A 31 -19.11 3.19 -8.69
N CYS A 32 -19.62 2.76 -9.85
CA CYS A 32 -20.91 2.06 -9.91
C CYS A 32 -20.86 0.68 -9.22
N GLU A 33 -19.79 -0.09 -9.41
CA GLU A 33 -19.54 -1.35 -8.71
C GLU A 33 -19.53 -1.15 -7.18
N THR A 34 -18.79 -0.14 -6.71
CA THR A 34 -18.74 0.22 -5.28
C THR A 34 -20.12 0.63 -4.77
N ALA A 35 -20.85 1.48 -5.49
CA ALA A 35 -22.18 1.94 -5.09
C ALA A 35 -23.22 0.81 -5.05
N SER A 36 -23.09 -0.19 -5.95
CA SER A 36 -23.96 -1.36 -5.99
C SER A 36 -23.69 -2.33 -4.84
N SER A 37 -22.47 -2.32 -4.29
CA SER A 37 -21.98 -3.31 -3.31
C SER A 37 -22.02 -4.75 -3.85
N THR A 38 -21.80 -4.93 -5.16
CA THR A 38 -21.73 -6.22 -5.84
C THR A 38 -20.35 -6.45 -6.43
N ASP A 39 -19.99 -7.70 -6.64
CA ASP A 39 -18.75 -8.00 -7.35
C ASP A 39 -18.83 -7.62 -8.84
N PRO A 40 -17.69 -7.53 -9.57
CA PRO A 40 -17.67 -7.07 -10.96
C PRO A 40 -18.49 -7.94 -11.93
N GLU A 41 -18.61 -9.26 -11.69
CA GLU A 41 -19.39 -10.16 -12.56
C GLU A 41 -20.89 -9.96 -12.30
N GLU A 42 -21.27 -9.89 -11.03
CA GLU A 42 -22.66 -9.64 -10.62
C GLU A 42 -23.12 -8.26 -11.09
N PHE A 43 -22.29 -7.22 -10.96
CA PHE A 43 -22.57 -5.89 -11.49
C PHE A 43 -22.86 -5.91 -12.99
N LEU A 44 -22.00 -6.58 -13.78
CA LEU A 44 -22.18 -6.67 -15.23
C LEU A 44 -23.43 -7.46 -15.63
N ALA A 45 -23.77 -8.49 -14.87
CA ALA A 45 -25.02 -9.24 -15.08
C ALA A 45 -26.28 -8.42 -14.73
N GLY A 46 -26.15 -7.48 -13.80
CA GLY A 46 -27.22 -6.62 -13.29
C GLY A 46 -27.39 -5.25 -13.97
N LEU A 47 -26.71 -4.97 -15.09
CA LEU A 47 -26.68 -3.64 -15.72
C LEU A 47 -28.05 -3.06 -16.06
N ASP A 48 -29.04 -3.89 -16.37
CA ASP A 48 -30.39 -3.45 -16.73
C ASP A 48 -31.34 -3.39 -15.52
N GLN A 49 -30.82 -3.66 -14.32
CA GLN A 49 -31.59 -3.53 -13.07
C GLN A 49 -31.64 -2.06 -12.62
N THR A 50 -32.73 -1.74 -11.92
CA THR A 50 -32.95 -0.43 -11.30
C THR A 50 -32.21 -0.38 -9.94
N PRO A 51 -31.28 0.55 -9.71
CA PRO A 51 -30.60 0.72 -8.43
C PRO A 51 -31.56 1.26 -7.35
N MET A 52 -31.26 0.94 -6.10
CA MET A 52 -31.95 1.58 -4.98
C MET A 52 -31.52 3.05 -4.85
N THR A 53 -32.41 3.91 -4.37
CA THR A 53 -32.12 5.33 -4.15
C THR A 53 -30.84 5.59 -3.34
N ARG A 54 -30.59 4.78 -2.29
CA ARG A 54 -29.37 4.89 -1.47
C ARG A 54 -28.08 4.65 -2.28
N MET A 55 -28.15 3.74 -3.26
CA MET A 55 -27.00 3.42 -4.12
C MET A 55 -26.71 4.57 -5.08
N VAL A 56 -27.75 5.17 -5.65
CA VAL A 56 -27.62 6.37 -6.48
C VAL A 56 -27.03 7.52 -5.67
N SER A 57 -27.56 7.78 -4.47
CA SER A 57 -27.00 8.83 -3.60
C SER A 57 -25.55 8.59 -3.20
N HIS A 58 -25.14 7.31 -3.05
CA HIS A 58 -23.75 6.95 -2.79
C HIS A 58 -22.87 7.24 -4.01
N LEU A 59 -23.33 6.86 -5.22
CA LEU A 59 -22.64 7.17 -6.48
C LEU A 59 -22.48 8.68 -6.66
N ASP A 60 -23.56 9.45 -6.45
CA ASP A 60 -23.51 10.92 -6.58
C ASP A 60 -22.49 11.54 -5.62
N ALA A 61 -22.41 11.04 -4.39
CA ALA A 61 -21.43 11.51 -3.41
C ALA A 61 -19.99 11.18 -3.85
N MET A 62 -19.74 10.00 -4.42
CA MET A 62 -18.42 9.62 -4.97
C MET A 62 -18.05 10.50 -6.17
N VAL A 63 -18.96 10.74 -7.09
CA VAL A 63 -18.75 11.62 -8.25
C VAL A 63 -18.40 13.03 -7.78
N ALA A 64 -19.13 13.57 -6.81
CA ALA A 64 -18.85 14.90 -6.27
C ALA A 64 -17.45 15.00 -5.65
N ARG A 65 -17.01 13.98 -4.89
CA ARG A 65 -15.65 13.90 -4.32
C ARG A 65 -14.59 13.83 -5.43
N TYR A 66 -14.79 12.96 -6.41
CA TYR A 66 -13.85 12.80 -7.52
C TYR A 66 -13.66 14.10 -8.31
N GLN A 67 -14.72 14.86 -8.53
CA GLN A 67 -14.67 16.16 -9.21
C GLN A 67 -13.88 17.23 -8.44
N THR A 68 -13.63 17.06 -7.14
CA THR A 68 -12.74 17.94 -6.36
C THR A 68 -11.26 17.63 -6.59
N GLY A 69 -10.92 16.59 -7.35
CA GLY A 69 -9.55 16.11 -7.56
C GLY A 69 -9.11 15.07 -6.52
N GLU A 70 -10.02 14.60 -5.66
CA GLU A 70 -9.72 13.53 -4.70
C GLU A 70 -9.35 12.24 -5.43
N PRO A 71 -8.24 11.56 -5.05
CA PRO A 71 -7.82 10.31 -5.67
C PRO A 71 -8.93 9.27 -5.69
N LEU A 72 -9.09 8.58 -6.83
CA LEU A 72 -10.14 7.58 -7.00
C LEU A 72 -10.14 6.55 -5.86
N GLN A 73 -8.98 6.09 -5.44
CA GLN A 73 -8.83 5.09 -4.38
C GLN A 73 -9.46 5.55 -3.06
N TYR A 74 -9.28 6.83 -2.71
CA TYR A 74 -9.92 7.41 -1.54
C TYR A 74 -11.42 7.58 -1.72
N VAL A 75 -11.85 7.94 -2.93
CA VAL A 75 -13.28 8.04 -3.28
C VAL A 75 -13.96 6.68 -3.11
N LEU A 76 -13.35 5.60 -3.60
CA LEU A 76 -13.85 4.23 -3.46
C LEU A 76 -13.74 3.72 -2.02
N GLY A 77 -12.75 4.22 -1.24
CA GLY A 77 -12.49 3.80 0.14
C GLY A 77 -11.74 2.48 0.27
N SER A 78 -11.42 1.82 -0.84
CA SER A 78 -10.64 0.57 -0.87
C SER A 78 -9.78 0.49 -2.13
N TRP A 79 -8.67 -0.27 -2.03
CA TRP A 79 -7.79 -0.53 -3.16
C TRP A 79 -7.17 -1.91 -3.06
N SER A 80 -7.10 -2.60 -4.20
CA SER A 80 -6.52 -3.94 -4.25
C SER A 80 -5.00 -3.87 -4.16
N PHE A 81 -4.41 -4.77 -3.37
CA PHE A 81 -2.97 -4.98 -3.27
C PHE A 81 -2.70 -6.48 -3.13
N ARG A 82 -2.04 -7.07 -4.13
CA ARG A 82 -1.82 -8.51 -4.25
C ARG A 82 -3.14 -9.29 -4.15
N ARG A 83 -3.37 -10.02 -3.05
CA ARG A 83 -4.59 -10.82 -2.80
C ARG A 83 -5.59 -10.12 -1.88
N LEU A 84 -5.27 -8.91 -1.45
CA LEU A 84 -6.04 -8.19 -0.42
C LEU A 84 -6.77 -7.00 -1.03
N ASP A 85 -7.97 -6.74 -0.54
CA ASP A 85 -8.66 -5.47 -0.71
C ASP A 85 -8.50 -4.67 0.58
N LEU A 86 -7.74 -3.58 0.50
CA LEU A 86 -7.35 -2.77 1.63
C LEU A 86 -8.19 -1.49 1.70
N ASN A 87 -8.71 -1.17 2.88
CA ASN A 87 -9.26 0.16 3.13
C ASN A 87 -8.15 1.20 2.99
N VAL A 88 -8.44 2.27 2.29
CA VAL A 88 -7.54 3.40 2.10
C VAL A 88 -8.30 4.71 2.23
N ASP A 89 -7.69 5.69 2.89
CA ASP A 89 -8.17 7.07 2.97
C ASP A 89 -6.98 8.02 3.18
N LYS A 90 -7.25 9.32 3.30
CA LYS A 90 -6.23 10.38 3.42
C LYS A 90 -5.21 10.23 4.58
N ARG A 91 -5.36 9.24 5.44
CA ARG A 91 -4.44 8.93 6.55
C ARG A 91 -3.25 8.09 6.12
N VAL A 92 -3.32 7.44 4.97
CA VAL A 92 -2.29 6.51 4.48
C VAL A 92 -1.93 6.78 3.02
N LEU A 93 -0.70 6.44 2.65
CA LEU A 93 -0.29 6.39 1.24
C LEU A 93 -1.14 5.35 0.51
N ILE A 94 -1.61 5.67 -0.70
CA ILE A 94 -2.28 4.70 -1.57
C ILE A 94 -1.25 3.65 -1.99
N PRO A 95 -1.47 2.35 -1.72
CA PRO A 95 -0.55 1.30 -2.17
C PRO A 95 -0.31 1.35 -3.67
N ARG A 96 0.96 1.35 -4.09
CA ARG A 96 1.35 1.41 -5.50
C ARG A 96 1.55 -0.01 -6.06
N PRO A 97 1.29 -0.24 -7.35
CA PRO A 97 1.52 -1.54 -7.98
C PRO A 97 2.98 -2.00 -7.86
N GLU A 98 3.94 -1.08 -7.91
CA GLU A 98 5.37 -1.37 -7.77
C GLU A 98 5.72 -1.91 -6.39
N THR A 99 5.01 -1.49 -5.35
CA THR A 99 5.19 -1.96 -3.97
C THR A 99 4.83 -3.45 -3.81
N GLU A 100 4.02 -4.02 -4.72
CA GLU A 100 3.76 -5.47 -4.74
C GLU A 100 5.03 -6.30 -4.97
N LEU A 101 6.00 -5.76 -5.74
CA LEU A 101 7.30 -6.40 -5.93
C LEU A 101 8.14 -6.39 -4.66
N VAL A 102 8.01 -5.35 -3.83
CA VAL A 102 8.66 -5.27 -2.52
C VAL A 102 8.17 -6.39 -1.62
N ALA A 103 6.84 -6.56 -1.53
CA ALA A 103 6.22 -7.65 -0.79
C ALA A 103 6.67 -9.03 -1.32
N GLU A 104 6.73 -9.21 -2.64
CA GLU A 104 7.22 -10.45 -3.27
C GLU A 104 8.65 -10.79 -2.87
N VAL A 105 9.55 -9.81 -2.88
CA VAL A 105 10.94 -10.00 -2.43
C VAL A 105 10.97 -10.39 -0.96
N ALA A 106 10.26 -9.66 -0.09
CA ALA A 106 10.22 -9.95 1.33
C ALA A 106 9.69 -11.36 1.62
N ILE A 107 8.60 -11.78 0.96
CA ILE A 107 8.02 -13.12 1.07
C ILE A 107 9.03 -14.18 0.62
N SER A 108 9.66 -13.99 -0.55
CA SER A 108 10.64 -14.93 -1.10
C SER A 108 11.84 -15.14 -0.17
N LEU A 109 12.35 -14.06 0.43
CA LEU A 109 13.44 -14.11 1.38
C LEU A 109 13.01 -14.77 2.70
N ALA A 110 11.82 -14.45 3.20
CA ALA A 110 11.29 -15.05 4.43
C ALA A 110 11.05 -16.56 4.30
N LEU A 111 10.66 -17.05 3.14
CA LEU A 111 10.49 -18.48 2.86
C LEU A 111 11.81 -19.28 2.89
N ALA A 112 12.97 -18.61 2.81
CA ALA A 112 14.26 -19.28 2.95
C ALA A 112 14.60 -19.64 4.41
N PHE A 113 13.87 -19.11 5.39
CA PHE A 113 13.97 -19.46 6.81
C PHE A 113 12.94 -20.54 7.12
N ASN A 114 13.37 -21.64 7.75
CA ASN A 114 12.58 -22.89 7.74
C ASN A 114 11.41 -22.92 8.75
N ASP A 115 11.68 -22.80 10.06
CA ASP A 115 10.67 -23.18 11.06
C ASP A 115 9.97 -21.97 11.71
N GLU A 116 10.73 -20.98 12.13
CA GLU A 116 10.22 -19.73 12.70
C GLU A 116 10.77 -18.55 11.91
N ARG A 117 9.89 -17.65 11.54
CA ARG A 117 10.25 -16.44 10.79
C ARG A 117 9.56 -15.22 11.35
N THR A 118 10.35 -14.19 11.55
CA THR A 118 9.88 -12.87 11.97
C THR A 118 10.14 -11.85 10.87
N LEU A 119 9.07 -11.21 10.43
CA LEU A 119 9.11 -10.13 9.44
C LEU A 119 8.66 -8.83 10.11
N VAL A 120 9.34 -7.73 9.78
CA VAL A 120 8.99 -6.38 10.25
C VAL A 120 8.72 -5.49 9.05
N ASP A 121 7.56 -4.86 9.01
CA ASP A 121 7.16 -3.83 8.05
C ASP A 121 7.24 -2.47 8.74
N LEU A 122 8.28 -1.69 8.42
CA LEU A 122 8.54 -0.36 8.98
C LEU A 122 7.88 0.72 8.15
N GLY A 123 7.07 1.57 8.79
CA GLY A 123 6.27 2.59 8.09
C GLY A 123 5.16 1.93 7.28
N THR A 124 4.39 1.06 7.93
CA THR A 124 3.45 0.13 7.28
C THR A 124 2.28 0.80 6.55
N GLY A 125 1.96 2.07 6.89
CA GLY A 125 0.85 2.81 6.29
C GLY A 125 -0.48 2.07 6.43
N SER A 126 -1.08 1.68 5.32
CA SER A 126 -2.31 0.88 5.29
C SER A 126 -2.12 -0.58 5.73
N GLY A 127 -0.89 -1.01 5.98
CA GLY A 127 -0.56 -2.41 6.24
C GLY A 127 -0.24 -3.23 4.99
N ALA A 128 -0.15 -2.62 3.82
CA ALA A 128 -0.13 -3.32 2.54
C ALA A 128 0.94 -4.41 2.45
N ILE A 129 2.21 -4.08 2.71
CA ILE A 129 3.32 -5.03 2.61
C ILE A 129 3.20 -6.11 3.69
N GLY A 130 3.10 -5.71 4.96
CA GLY A 130 3.10 -6.65 6.06
C GLY A 130 1.89 -7.57 6.08
N LEU A 131 0.69 -7.07 5.74
CA LEU A 131 -0.52 -7.91 5.64
C LEU A 131 -0.46 -8.89 4.46
N ALA A 132 0.10 -8.47 3.32
CA ALA A 132 0.35 -9.39 2.21
C ALA A 132 1.35 -10.49 2.60
N CYS A 133 2.42 -10.14 3.32
CA CYS A 133 3.35 -11.12 3.87
C CYS A 133 2.66 -12.08 4.85
N ALA A 134 1.79 -11.60 5.73
CA ALA A 134 1.05 -12.43 6.67
C ALA A 134 0.08 -13.39 5.98
N ASP A 135 -0.57 -12.94 4.88
CA ASP A 135 -1.51 -13.76 4.11
C ASP A 135 -0.81 -14.86 3.29
N GLU A 136 0.36 -14.53 2.71
CA GLU A 136 1.02 -15.42 1.75
C GLU A 136 2.09 -16.33 2.37
N LEU A 137 2.60 -15.99 3.57
CA LEU A 137 3.54 -16.85 4.29
C LEU A 137 2.81 -17.99 5.03
N PRO A 138 3.51 -19.12 5.31
CA PRO A 138 2.96 -20.19 6.12
C PRO A 138 2.42 -19.67 7.46
N LEU A 139 1.20 -20.08 7.80
CA LEU A 139 0.54 -19.60 9.01
C LEU A 139 1.28 -20.02 10.30
N ASP A 140 1.85 -21.21 10.32
CA ASP A 140 2.60 -21.70 11.45
C ASP A 140 4.07 -21.23 11.36
N GLY A 141 4.61 -20.77 12.49
CA GLY A 141 5.98 -20.28 12.63
C GLY A 141 6.20 -18.87 12.02
N THR A 142 5.16 -18.14 11.60
CA THR A 142 5.32 -16.77 11.08
C THR A 142 4.84 -15.74 12.09
N THR A 143 5.64 -14.70 12.30
CA THR A 143 5.25 -13.48 13.03
C THR A 143 5.53 -12.27 12.15
N VAL A 144 4.54 -11.37 12.02
CA VAL A 144 4.67 -10.13 11.25
C VAL A 144 4.41 -8.93 12.16
N TRP A 145 5.34 -8.00 12.17
CA TRP A 145 5.20 -6.72 12.87
C TRP A 145 4.87 -5.62 11.85
N LEU A 146 3.77 -4.89 12.12
CA LEU A 146 3.40 -3.68 11.41
C LEU A 146 3.71 -2.50 12.32
N THR A 147 4.60 -1.62 11.91
CA THR A 147 4.97 -0.45 12.71
C THR A 147 4.79 0.84 11.92
N ASP A 148 4.36 1.89 12.58
CA ASP A 148 4.24 3.21 11.99
C ASP A 148 4.37 4.28 13.06
N ALA A 149 4.87 5.46 12.69
CA ALA A 149 4.93 6.63 13.57
C ALA A 149 3.56 7.33 13.70
N SER A 150 2.66 7.11 12.73
CA SER A 150 1.31 7.66 12.68
C SER A 150 0.29 6.73 13.32
N SER A 151 -0.35 7.18 14.41
CA SER A 151 -1.49 6.46 15.01
C SER A 151 -2.66 6.34 14.04
N ASP A 152 -2.88 7.35 13.19
CA ASP A 152 -3.96 7.39 12.21
C ASP A 152 -3.74 6.35 11.09
N ALA A 153 -2.48 6.17 10.64
CA ALA A 153 -2.11 5.09 9.72
C ALA A 153 -2.34 3.71 10.35
N LEU A 154 -1.93 3.52 11.61
CA LEU A 154 -2.16 2.27 12.32
C LEU A 154 -3.64 1.95 12.55
N ASP A 155 -4.51 2.94 12.64
CA ASP A 155 -5.96 2.69 12.71
C ASP A 155 -6.49 2.12 11.38
N VAL A 156 -5.97 2.59 10.24
CA VAL A 156 -6.27 1.99 8.93
C VAL A 156 -5.69 0.58 8.84
N ALA A 157 -4.42 0.39 9.22
CA ALA A 157 -3.78 -0.93 9.22
C ALA A 157 -4.52 -1.95 10.10
N ARG A 158 -5.03 -1.54 11.28
CA ARG A 158 -5.85 -2.40 12.15
C ARG A 158 -7.20 -2.75 11.54
N ALA A 159 -7.84 -1.80 10.84
CA ALA A 159 -9.07 -2.08 10.11
C ALA A 159 -8.84 -3.11 8.99
N ASN A 160 -7.72 -2.98 8.25
CA ASN A 160 -7.32 -3.94 7.23
C ASN A 160 -6.97 -5.31 7.83
N LEU A 161 -6.23 -5.33 8.94
CA LEU A 161 -5.90 -6.56 9.66
C LEU A 161 -7.14 -7.37 10.04
N ALA A 162 -8.23 -6.73 10.41
CA ALA A 162 -9.50 -7.41 10.72
C ALA A 162 -10.07 -8.18 9.52
N GLY A 163 -9.74 -7.77 8.29
CA GLY A 163 -10.18 -8.41 7.04
C GLY A 163 -9.31 -9.58 6.58
N VAL A 164 -8.07 -9.73 7.10
CA VAL A 164 -7.12 -10.76 6.62
C VAL A 164 -7.46 -12.18 7.11
N GLY A 165 -8.42 -12.33 8.01
CA GLY A 165 -8.88 -13.64 8.46
C GLY A 165 -7.87 -14.35 9.38
N ARG A 166 -7.56 -15.63 9.08
CA ARG A 166 -6.75 -16.48 9.98
C ARG A 166 -5.31 -15.98 10.17
N ALA A 167 -4.75 -15.33 9.16
CA ALA A 167 -3.38 -14.80 9.22
C ALA A 167 -3.24 -13.64 10.23
N ALA A 168 -4.33 -12.96 10.56
CA ALA A 168 -4.34 -11.87 11.55
C ALA A 168 -3.76 -12.25 12.92
N ARG A 169 -3.85 -13.52 13.32
CA ARG A 169 -3.30 -14.02 14.59
C ARG A 169 -1.77 -13.86 14.70
N ASN A 170 -1.09 -13.84 13.58
CA ASN A 170 0.36 -13.77 13.47
C ASN A 170 0.87 -12.32 13.41
N VAL A 171 -0.03 -11.34 13.33
CA VAL A 171 0.32 -9.94 13.16
C VAL A 171 0.36 -9.22 14.51
N ARG A 172 1.37 -8.38 14.69
CA ARG A 172 1.54 -7.45 15.81
C ARG A 172 1.57 -6.04 15.26
N VAL A 173 0.90 -5.11 15.91
CA VAL A 173 0.84 -3.70 15.50
C VAL A 173 1.41 -2.83 16.60
N ALA A 174 2.41 -2.01 16.28
CA ALA A 174 3.07 -1.16 17.27
C ALA A 174 3.28 0.26 16.74
N LEU A 175 3.05 1.25 17.61
CA LEU A 175 3.25 2.67 17.33
C LEU A 175 4.67 3.07 17.74
N GLY A 176 5.38 3.73 16.85
CA GLY A 176 6.69 4.32 17.14
C GLY A 176 7.43 4.69 15.87
N ASN A 177 8.43 5.54 16.03
CA ASN A 177 9.27 6.00 14.92
C ASN A 177 10.34 4.92 14.63
N TRP A 178 10.27 4.33 13.45
CA TRP A 178 11.13 3.25 12.97
C TRP A 178 11.27 2.14 14.03
N PHE A 179 12.50 1.87 14.49
CA PHE A 179 12.80 0.81 15.43
C PHE A 179 12.31 1.05 16.85
N ALA A 180 11.98 2.29 17.24
CA ALA A 180 11.45 2.60 18.55
C ALA A 180 10.07 1.96 18.85
N ALA A 181 9.42 1.40 17.84
CA ALA A 181 8.19 0.64 17.98
C ALA A 181 8.40 -0.83 18.37
N LEU A 182 9.63 -1.34 18.25
CA LEU A 182 9.94 -2.75 18.39
C LEU A 182 10.47 -3.07 19.81
N PRO A 183 10.25 -4.30 20.31
CA PRO A 183 10.95 -4.77 21.50
C PRO A 183 12.48 -4.79 21.29
N ASP A 184 13.24 -4.44 22.33
CA ASP A 184 14.71 -4.37 22.29
C ASP A 184 15.39 -5.70 21.97
N ASP A 185 14.72 -6.83 22.26
CA ASP A 185 15.21 -8.19 22.06
C ASP A 185 14.63 -8.87 20.80
N LEU A 186 13.95 -8.10 19.93
CA LEU A 186 13.41 -8.64 18.69
C LEU A 186 14.53 -8.97 17.71
N GLU A 187 14.51 -10.18 17.17
CA GLU A 187 15.36 -10.61 16.06
C GLU A 187 14.50 -10.93 14.84
N ALA A 188 14.68 -10.14 13.76
CA ALA A 188 13.94 -10.30 12.51
C ALA A 188 14.76 -11.05 11.45
N ASP A 189 14.08 -11.90 10.68
CA ASP A 189 14.63 -12.52 9.48
C ASP A 189 14.63 -11.57 8.30
N VAL A 190 13.54 -10.80 8.18
CA VAL A 190 13.36 -9.83 7.13
C VAL A 190 12.79 -8.54 7.73
N ILE A 191 13.44 -7.43 7.46
CA ILE A 191 12.90 -6.10 7.67
C ILE A 191 12.60 -5.52 6.29
N VAL A 192 11.37 -5.05 6.09
CA VAL A 192 10.92 -4.44 4.84
C VAL A 192 10.38 -3.05 5.11
N SER A 193 10.55 -2.14 4.18
CA SER A 193 9.96 -0.80 4.24
C SER A 193 9.75 -0.21 2.85
N ASN A 194 8.65 0.52 2.69
CA ASN A 194 8.50 1.56 1.69
C ASN A 194 8.56 2.93 2.40
N PRO A 195 9.76 3.44 2.69
CA PRO A 195 9.90 4.69 3.42
C PRO A 195 9.64 5.88 2.50
N PRO A 196 9.38 7.08 3.04
CA PRO A 196 9.40 8.30 2.25
C PRO A 196 10.73 8.43 1.50
N TYR A 197 10.66 8.79 0.21
CA TYR A 197 11.86 8.91 -0.62
C TYR A 197 11.85 10.12 -1.57
N VAL A 198 10.82 10.94 -1.52
CA VAL A 198 10.70 12.12 -2.39
C VAL A 198 11.51 13.28 -1.81
N ALA A 199 12.37 13.89 -2.63
CA ALA A 199 13.08 15.10 -2.25
C ALA A 199 12.13 16.29 -2.12
N VAL A 200 12.32 17.13 -1.11
CA VAL A 200 11.53 18.35 -0.94
C VAL A 200 11.79 19.29 -2.13
N GLY A 201 10.70 19.67 -2.83
CA GLY A 201 10.78 20.51 -4.03
C GLY A 201 10.99 19.74 -5.33
N SER A 202 10.89 18.41 -5.32
CA SER A 202 10.87 17.60 -6.54
C SER A 202 9.70 18.03 -7.44
N VAL A 203 9.99 18.18 -8.74
CA VAL A 203 9.00 18.51 -9.77
C VAL A 203 8.28 17.30 -10.33
N ASP A 204 8.73 16.09 -9.96
CA ASP A 204 8.22 14.82 -10.49
C ASP A 204 6.98 14.30 -9.75
N LEU A 205 6.55 15.01 -8.69
CA LEU A 205 5.32 14.66 -7.99
C LEU A 205 4.11 15.11 -8.81
N GLU A 206 3.23 14.17 -9.12
CA GLU A 206 1.91 14.52 -9.61
C GLU A 206 1.21 15.46 -8.62
N THR A 207 0.62 16.55 -9.12
CA THR A 207 0.04 17.62 -8.30
C THR A 207 -0.96 17.06 -7.27
N ASN A 208 -1.72 16.05 -7.64
CA ASN A 208 -2.75 15.43 -6.78
C ASN A 208 -2.16 14.64 -5.61
N VAL A 209 -0.98 14.01 -5.78
CA VAL A 209 -0.32 13.21 -4.73
C VAL A 209 0.07 14.12 -3.55
N GLY A 210 0.71 15.25 -3.83
CA GLY A 210 1.15 16.19 -2.80
C GLY A 210 0.02 16.93 -2.06
N GLU A 211 -1.19 16.98 -2.64
CA GLU A 211 -2.35 17.66 -2.05
C GLU A 211 -3.19 16.74 -1.14
N TRP A 212 -3.30 15.47 -1.47
CA TRP A 212 -4.22 14.53 -0.84
C TRP A 212 -3.57 13.49 0.08
N GLU A 213 -2.36 13.04 -0.28
CA GLU A 213 -1.67 12.01 0.48
C GLU A 213 -0.85 12.59 1.64
N PRO A 214 -0.59 11.83 2.73
CA PRO A 214 0.14 12.33 3.89
C PRO A 214 1.56 12.76 3.50
N LYS A 215 1.92 14.01 3.79
CA LYS A 215 3.23 14.56 3.43
C LYS A 215 4.39 13.82 4.09
N ASP A 216 4.19 13.36 5.32
CA ASP A 216 5.19 12.60 6.06
C ASP A 216 5.43 11.19 5.46
N ALA A 217 4.50 10.69 4.65
CA ALA A 217 4.67 9.45 3.90
C ALA A 217 5.36 9.63 2.54
N LEU A 218 5.63 10.88 2.12
CA LEU A 218 6.19 11.21 0.81
C LEU A 218 7.61 11.76 0.90
N PHE A 219 7.84 12.77 1.75
CA PHE A 219 9.05 13.60 1.71
C PHE A 219 10.12 13.16 2.70
N ALA A 220 11.35 12.94 2.20
CA ALA A 220 12.52 12.51 2.96
C ALA A 220 13.71 13.49 2.85
N GLY A 221 13.45 14.77 3.12
CA GLY A 221 14.49 15.79 3.14
C GLY A 221 14.90 16.33 1.77
N ALA A 222 16.06 16.96 1.69
CA ALA A 222 16.49 17.69 0.49
C ALA A 222 16.90 16.78 -0.68
N ASP A 223 17.32 15.56 -0.41
CA ASP A 223 17.80 14.58 -1.39
C ASP A 223 16.99 13.28 -1.40
N GLY A 224 15.92 13.19 -0.60
CA GLY A 224 15.07 12.00 -0.53
C GLY A 224 15.71 10.81 0.19
N LEU A 225 16.83 10.98 0.90
CA LEU A 225 17.58 9.87 1.49
C LEU A 225 17.58 9.86 3.03
N ASN A 226 16.85 10.77 3.68
CA ASN A 226 16.91 10.90 5.14
C ASN A 226 16.51 9.60 5.85
N ASP A 227 15.44 8.97 5.42
CA ASP A 227 14.90 7.79 6.08
C ASP A 227 15.80 6.56 5.87
N TYR A 228 16.40 6.41 4.69
CA TYR A 228 17.41 5.37 4.44
C TYR A 228 18.62 5.50 5.37
N ARG A 229 19.06 6.73 5.67
CA ARG A 229 20.17 6.99 6.61
C ARG A 229 19.86 6.59 8.04
N VAL A 230 18.59 6.45 8.39
CA VAL A 230 18.14 5.96 9.70
C VAL A 230 17.89 4.45 9.66
N ILE A 231 17.17 3.98 8.64
CA ILE A 231 16.73 2.59 8.55
C ILE A 231 17.91 1.63 8.34
N ILE A 232 18.82 1.95 7.39
CA ILE A 232 19.91 1.03 7.02
C ILE A 232 20.83 0.72 8.20
N PRO A 233 21.39 1.69 8.96
CA PRO A 233 22.19 1.38 10.14
C PRO A 233 21.37 0.77 11.26
N GLY A 234 20.15 1.25 11.53
CA GLY A 234 19.31 0.76 12.63
C GLY A 234 18.85 -0.68 12.47
N ALA A 235 18.65 -1.14 11.23
CA ALA A 235 18.23 -2.52 10.97
C ALA A 235 19.28 -3.58 11.39
N ILE A 236 20.55 -3.20 11.52
CA ILE A 236 21.64 -4.13 11.94
C ILE A 236 21.36 -4.68 13.35
N ASP A 237 20.83 -3.86 14.24
CA ASP A 237 20.59 -4.22 15.63
C ASP A 237 19.39 -5.20 15.79
N TYR A 238 18.46 -5.16 14.82
CA TYR A 238 17.22 -5.94 14.84
C TYR A 238 17.22 -7.14 13.89
N LEU A 239 18.10 -7.18 12.90
CA LEU A 239 18.20 -8.33 12.02
C LEU A 239 19.01 -9.45 12.71
N ARG A 240 18.51 -10.68 12.65
CA ARG A 240 19.34 -11.83 13.04
C ARG A 240 20.53 -12.01 12.10
N PRO A 241 21.56 -12.77 12.49
CA PRO A 241 22.61 -13.20 11.56
C PRO A 241 21.97 -13.81 10.30
N ASP A 242 22.43 -13.37 9.12
CA ASP A 242 21.88 -13.78 7.82
C ASP A 242 20.48 -13.21 7.45
N GLY A 243 19.91 -12.33 8.27
CA GLY A 243 18.69 -11.60 7.96
C GLY A 243 18.84 -10.60 6.80
N TRP A 244 17.72 -10.14 6.27
CA TRP A 244 17.65 -9.27 5.10
C TRP A 244 16.92 -7.95 5.38
N LEU A 245 17.46 -6.87 4.84
CA LEU A 245 16.76 -5.58 4.74
C LEU A 245 16.32 -5.38 3.29
N VAL A 246 15.03 -5.04 3.10
CA VAL A 246 14.40 -4.81 1.79
C VAL A 246 13.79 -3.41 1.79
N LEU A 247 14.19 -2.56 0.86
CA LEU A 247 13.72 -1.17 0.79
C LEU A 247 13.18 -0.84 -0.60
N GLU A 248 11.98 -0.27 -0.66
CA GLU A 248 11.54 0.43 -1.86
C GLU A 248 12.35 1.71 -2.04
N ILE A 249 12.61 2.09 -3.30
CA ILE A 249 13.38 3.27 -3.65
C ILE A 249 12.76 4.05 -4.81
N GLY A 250 13.07 5.31 -4.92
CA GLY A 250 12.86 6.09 -6.14
C GLY A 250 13.71 5.53 -7.29
N TYR A 251 13.20 5.65 -8.51
CA TYR A 251 13.80 5.05 -9.71
C TYR A 251 15.25 5.48 -10.00
N ASP A 252 15.67 6.61 -9.47
CA ASP A 252 17.01 7.20 -9.64
C ASP A 252 17.91 7.04 -8.41
N GLN A 253 17.42 6.39 -7.35
CA GLN A 253 18.12 6.28 -6.05
C GLN A 253 18.93 4.98 -5.89
N GLY A 254 18.85 4.02 -6.82
CA GLY A 254 19.48 2.71 -6.69
C GLY A 254 20.94 2.75 -6.31
N SER A 255 21.75 3.58 -6.98
CA SER A 255 23.17 3.75 -6.68
C SER A 255 23.44 4.39 -5.31
N ALA A 256 22.67 5.44 -4.96
CA ALA A 256 22.85 6.15 -3.71
C ALA A 256 22.49 5.29 -2.49
N VAL A 257 21.38 4.56 -2.57
CA VAL A 257 20.94 3.66 -1.49
C VAL A 257 21.89 2.45 -1.38
N SER A 258 22.33 1.87 -2.49
CA SER A 258 23.34 0.80 -2.47
C SER A 258 24.65 1.24 -1.77
N ALA A 259 25.09 2.48 -2.01
CA ALA A 259 26.28 3.01 -1.33
C ALA A 259 26.07 3.16 0.19
N LEU A 260 24.86 3.47 0.66
CA LEU A 260 24.54 3.48 2.10
C LEU A 260 24.63 2.08 2.72
N PHE A 261 24.15 1.04 2.01
CA PHE A 261 24.29 -0.35 2.44
C PHE A 261 25.77 -0.77 2.51
N GLU A 262 26.56 -0.42 1.49
CA GLU A 262 28.01 -0.71 1.45
C GLU A 262 28.77 -0.07 2.63
N GLN A 263 28.47 1.19 2.96
CA GLN A 263 29.06 1.90 4.08
C GLN A 263 28.79 1.23 5.43
N GLN A 264 27.66 0.54 5.57
CA GLN A 264 27.29 -0.21 6.77
C GLN A 264 27.75 -1.68 6.73
N GLY A 265 28.47 -2.09 5.69
CA GLY A 265 29.03 -3.44 5.57
C GLY A 265 28.03 -4.52 5.21
N TYR A 266 26.86 -4.17 4.70
CA TYR A 266 25.90 -5.16 4.21
C TYR A 266 26.49 -5.99 3.07
N ARG A 267 26.00 -7.23 2.94
CA ARG A 267 26.47 -8.20 1.95
C ARG A 267 25.36 -8.51 0.95
N LYS A 268 25.72 -8.98 -0.24
CA LYS A 268 24.78 -9.37 -1.30
C LYS A 268 23.77 -8.25 -1.59
N ILE A 269 24.29 -7.05 -1.80
CA ILE A 269 23.46 -5.89 -2.16
C ILE A 269 22.98 -6.11 -3.59
N GLU A 270 21.67 -6.07 -3.77
CA GLU A 270 21.01 -6.24 -5.07
C GLU A 270 20.02 -5.12 -5.30
N VAL A 271 19.99 -4.60 -6.54
CA VAL A 271 18.98 -3.68 -7.03
C VAL A 271 18.04 -4.43 -7.95
N ARG A 272 16.73 -4.35 -7.70
CA ARG A 272 15.70 -4.96 -8.55
C ARG A 272 14.86 -3.89 -9.23
N GLN A 273 14.61 -4.12 -10.51
CA GLN A 273 13.81 -3.25 -11.35
C GLN A 273 12.36 -3.72 -11.38
N ASP A 274 11.45 -2.75 -11.58
CA ASP A 274 10.04 -3.00 -11.86
C ASP A 274 9.80 -3.47 -13.32
N LEU A 275 8.54 -3.64 -13.70
CA LEU A 275 8.15 -4.04 -15.05
C LEU A 275 8.49 -2.99 -16.12
N ALA A 276 8.62 -1.72 -15.72
CA ALA A 276 9.05 -0.63 -16.60
C ALA A 276 10.59 -0.55 -16.74
N LYS A 277 11.35 -1.45 -16.09
CA LYS A 277 12.81 -1.46 -16.06
C LYS A 277 13.42 -0.28 -15.31
N LEU A 278 12.69 0.26 -14.36
CA LEU A 278 13.16 1.29 -13.45
C LEU A 278 13.58 0.64 -12.12
N ASP A 279 14.67 1.12 -11.53
CA ASP A 279 15.11 0.65 -10.21
C ASP A 279 14.02 0.92 -9.19
N ARG A 280 13.65 -0.11 -8.41
CA ARG A 280 12.54 0.00 -7.48
C ARG A 280 12.82 -0.54 -6.09
N ILE A 281 13.73 -1.51 -5.97
CA ILE A 281 14.02 -2.17 -4.71
C ILE A 281 15.52 -2.28 -4.55
N VAL A 282 16.04 -1.93 -3.37
CA VAL A 282 17.38 -2.34 -2.94
C VAL A 282 17.21 -3.27 -1.74
N PHE A 283 17.83 -4.43 -1.79
CA PHE A 283 17.83 -5.35 -0.66
C PHE A 283 19.21 -5.94 -0.43
N ALA A 284 19.50 -6.21 0.82
CA ALA A 284 20.82 -6.69 1.20
C ALA A 284 20.76 -7.53 2.48
N LYS A 285 21.78 -8.39 2.62
CA LYS A 285 21.96 -9.25 3.77
C LYS A 285 22.73 -8.51 4.87
N ARG A 286 22.31 -8.69 6.13
CA ARG A 286 22.97 -8.15 7.31
C ARG A 286 24.48 -8.35 7.26
N PRO A 287 25.32 -7.41 7.78
CA PRO A 287 26.75 -7.62 8.01
C PRO A 287 27.03 -8.90 8.82
N ALA A 288 28.27 -9.40 8.71
CA ALA A 288 28.69 -10.58 9.43
C ALA A 288 28.87 -10.32 10.94
#